data_ff58e34c21bc57ba33f4ccc2cc5c54bb
#
_entry.id   ff58e34c21bc57ba33f4ccc2cc5c54bb
#
_cell.length_a   1.000
_cell.length_b   1.000
_cell.length_c   1.000
_cell.angle_alpha   90.00
_cell.angle_beta   90.00
_cell.angle_gamma   90.00
#
_symmetry.space_group_name_H-M   'P 1'
#
loop_
_entity.id
_entity.type
_entity.pdbx_description
1 polymer ?
#
loop_
_entity_poly.entity_id
_entity_poly.type
_entity_poly.pdbx_seq_one_letter_code
_entity_poly.pdbx_strand_id
1 'polypeptide(L)'
;MLNVKSKTSKKSTTSAPRRCLRLAKAVNTAFASPFNDRGVVAYPAKTITRPGGTQPQIEVEFFVHAVKGQWMATTCWHTTTGHLPGDGKLPHLNSARFQSETEAVEAAGRLMVGQIEATLGEQGKTPLWAGQIADVDQYVANTVKEVRAHDLSQHMRGVEVIDLCAGIGAMAMGFTSKGAVVKLACEKDKNALAVYQKNMKPLATHDDVCTLDGRKLVCDVLTIGMICTALSRGGKKLGFDDPILAEVYRHLLRLIAEIQAKVVVIECAPELLTNGGGSAADAVRKTLMRAGYRVQHRTLDAVGFGVPQFRNRSFIVATRIGLPVDDLLGYIFPTEQAPTVRVKDIIDWSVPGHIEPSEIVFSKLRTTTTTARRMKVGHIGGKTSQGYRVMSTDGLGATLTATGGGRARCTEAYLINGKARGLTPREACRMQGLPEWFEHHASPSHALKQAGNAVAVPLIRELANQLTGLLRPNA
;
A
#
# COMPACT_ATOMS: atom_id res chain seq x y z
N MET A 1 32.36 -9.94 3.09
CA MET A 1 32.52 -10.88 1.97
C MET A 1 32.00 -12.23 2.41
N LEU A 2 30.78 -12.58 2.06
CA LEU A 2 30.14 -13.88 2.36
C LEU A 2 30.45 -14.83 1.20
N ASN A 3 31.15 -15.90 1.51
CA ASN A 3 31.57 -16.93 0.56
C ASN A 3 30.34 -17.74 0.11
N VAL A 4 29.89 -17.55 -1.12
CA VAL A 4 28.86 -18.36 -1.76
C VAL A 4 29.53 -19.67 -2.24
N LYS A 5 29.36 -20.74 -1.51
CA LYS A 5 29.70 -22.08 -2.01
C LYS A 5 28.49 -22.65 -2.77
N SER A 6 28.62 -22.73 -4.10
CA SER A 6 27.73 -23.56 -4.92
C SER A 6 27.94 -25.03 -4.56
N LYS A 7 26.96 -25.68 -3.95
CA LYS A 7 26.95 -27.13 -3.77
C LYS A 7 26.18 -27.78 -4.91
N THR A 8 26.90 -28.47 -5.78
CA THR A 8 26.35 -29.51 -6.64
C THR A 8 25.82 -30.65 -5.75
N SER A 9 24.52 -30.90 -5.74
CA SER A 9 23.88 -31.89 -4.91
C SER A 9 24.19 -33.28 -5.39
N LYS A 10 24.85 -34.10 -4.56
CA LYS A 10 24.79 -35.56 -4.64
C LYS A 10 23.40 -36.03 -4.22
N LYS A 11 22.82 -36.91 -5.03
CA LYS A 11 21.50 -37.52 -4.84
C LYS A 11 21.34 -38.10 -3.43
N SER A 12 20.42 -37.52 -2.63
CA SER A 12 19.73 -38.24 -1.58
C SER A 12 18.28 -38.43 -2.02
N THR A 13 17.84 -39.65 -2.08
CA THR A 13 16.51 -40.11 -2.48
C THR A 13 15.52 -39.92 -1.34
N THR A 14 15.02 -38.70 -1.15
CA THR A 14 13.80 -38.43 -0.38
C THR A 14 12.89 -37.61 -1.23
N SER A 15 11.66 -38.08 -1.39
CA SER A 15 10.66 -37.60 -2.35
C SER A 15 10.14 -36.22 -1.99
N ALA A 16 10.83 -35.18 -2.41
CA ALA A 16 10.23 -33.86 -2.52
C ALA A 16 9.09 -33.90 -3.57
N PRO A 17 7.97 -33.21 -3.38
CA PRO A 17 6.86 -33.25 -4.31
C PRO A 17 7.34 -32.84 -5.71
N ARG A 18 7.07 -33.70 -6.69
CA ARG A 18 7.52 -33.56 -8.11
C ARG A 18 7.27 -32.17 -8.74
N ARG A 19 6.42 -31.34 -8.15
CA ARG A 19 6.10 -30.00 -8.61
C ARG A 19 7.13 -28.94 -8.16
N CYS A 20 7.64 -29.00 -6.92
CA CYS A 20 8.74 -28.13 -6.46
C CYS A 20 10.04 -28.46 -7.20
N LEU A 21 10.33 -29.77 -7.43
CA LEU A 21 11.48 -30.19 -8.20
C LEU A 21 11.43 -29.77 -9.69
N ARG A 22 10.25 -29.65 -10.31
CA ARG A 22 10.13 -29.11 -11.67
C ARG A 22 10.38 -27.60 -11.73
N LEU A 23 9.96 -26.84 -10.73
CA LEU A 23 10.25 -25.40 -10.62
C LEU A 23 11.74 -25.18 -10.32
N ALA A 24 12.31 -25.89 -9.37
CA ALA A 24 13.75 -25.83 -9.05
C ALA A 24 14.65 -26.23 -10.24
N LYS A 25 14.25 -27.21 -11.07
CA LYS A 25 14.98 -27.57 -12.28
C LYS A 25 14.90 -26.53 -13.38
N ALA A 26 13.78 -25.79 -13.49
CA ALA A 26 13.64 -24.69 -14.45
C ALA A 26 14.48 -23.45 -14.04
N VAL A 27 14.75 -23.29 -12.75
CA VAL A 27 15.51 -22.17 -12.19
C VAL A 27 17.01 -22.38 -12.30
N ASN A 28 17.52 -23.61 -12.21
CA ASN A 28 18.97 -23.91 -12.22
C ASN A 28 19.66 -23.77 -13.59
N THR A 29 18.97 -23.43 -14.66
CA THR A 29 19.56 -23.32 -16.02
C THR A 29 19.69 -21.90 -16.56
N ALA A 30 19.36 -20.84 -15.81
CA ALA A 30 19.25 -19.50 -16.36
C ALA A 30 19.84 -18.38 -15.47
N PHE A 31 21.03 -18.54 -14.91
CA PHE A 31 21.70 -17.46 -14.18
C PHE A 31 22.59 -16.59 -15.05
N ALA A 32 21.99 -15.81 -15.97
CA ALA A 32 22.64 -14.61 -16.53
C ALA A 32 21.69 -13.38 -16.48
N SER A 33 20.42 -13.57 -16.10
CA SER A 33 19.41 -12.52 -15.89
C SER A 33 18.60 -12.84 -14.63
N PRO A 34 18.22 -11.86 -13.81
CA PRO A 34 17.32 -12.11 -12.67
C PRO A 34 15.92 -12.60 -13.12
N PHE A 35 15.63 -12.53 -14.39
CA PHE A 35 14.39 -13.03 -15.00
C PHE A 35 14.72 -14.16 -15.97
N ASN A 36 14.00 -15.27 -15.83
CA ASN A 36 13.98 -16.28 -16.89
C ASN A 36 13.03 -15.82 -18.01
N ASP A 37 13.05 -16.52 -19.15
CA ASP A 37 12.21 -16.24 -20.34
C ASP A 37 10.69 -16.21 -20.06
N ARG A 38 10.26 -16.55 -18.84
CA ARG A 38 8.87 -16.53 -18.39
C ARG A 38 8.60 -15.47 -17.31
N GLY A 39 9.55 -14.57 -17.04
CA GLY A 39 9.41 -13.50 -16.06
C GLY A 39 9.35 -13.99 -14.60
N VAL A 40 9.97 -15.13 -14.29
CA VAL A 40 10.07 -15.66 -12.92
C VAL A 40 11.38 -15.20 -12.30
N VAL A 41 11.30 -14.52 -11.18
CA VAL A 41 12.45 -14.21 -10.32
C VAL A 41 12.55 -15.30 -9.26
N ALA A 42 13.70 -15.93 -9.15
CA ALA A 42 13.98 -16.89 -8.10
C ALA A 42 15.05 -16.31 -7.17
N TYR A 43 14.71 -16.21 -5.91
CA TYR A 43 15.69 -15.89 -4.88
C TYR A 43 16.42 -17.16 -4.49
N PRO A 44 17.76 -17.14 -4.37
CA PRO A 44 18.54 -18.33 -4.09
C PRO A 44 18.09 -18.95 -2.77
N ALA A 45 17.96 -20.28 -2.77
CA ALA A 45 17.74 -21.04 -1.55
C ALA A 45 18.81 -20.71 -0.52
N LYS A 46 18.40 -20.38 0.70
CA LYS A 46 19.29 -20.07 1.80
C LYS A 46 19.11 -21.08 2.94
N THR A 47 20.19 -21.74 3.30
CA THR A 47 20.26 -22.50 4.53
C THR A 47 20.63 -21.57 5.67
N ILE A 48 19.74 -21.42 6.66
CA ILE A 48 20.01 -20.63 7.86
C ILE A 48 20.82 -21.50 8.81
N THR A 49 22.14 -21.29 8.80
CA THR A 49 23.11 -22.06 9.61
C THR A 49 23.65 -21.21 10.75
N ARG A 50 23.70 -21.82 11.95
CA ARG A 50 24.49 -21.29 13.06
C ARG A 50 25.79 -22.09 13.21
N PRO A 51 26.90 -21.45 13.62
CA PRO A 51 28.16 -22.16 13.89
C PRO A 51 27.94 -23.21 15.00
N GLY A 52 28.24 -24.48 14.68
CA GLY A 52 28.08 -25.60 15.62
C GLY A 52 27.59 -26.93 15.01
N GLY A 53 27.21 -26.98 13.78
CA GLY A 53 27.29 -28.03 12.74
C GLY A 53 26.44 -29.30 12.85
N THR A 54 25.81 -29.70 13.96
CA THR A 54 25.07 -30.99 14.06
C THR A 54 23.59 -30.83 14.40
N GLN A 55 23.12 -29.61 14.58
CA GLN A 55 21.73 -29.31 14.92
C GLN A 55 20.86 -29.17 13.67
N PRO A 56 19.55 -29.47 13.74
CA PRO A 56 18.64 -29.25 12.64
C PRO A 56 18.59 -27.77 12.26
N GLN A 57 18.49 -27.47 10.96
CA GLN A 57 18.54 -26.12 10.42
C GLN A 57 17.33 -25.87 9.54
N ILE A 58 16.87 -24.62 9.46
CA ILE A 58 15.79 -24.21 8.57
C ILE A 58 16.38 -23.77 7.23
N GLU A 59 15.91 -24.38 6.14
CA GLU A 59 16.16 -23.92 4.78
C GLU A 59 14.90 -23.24 4.23
N VAL A 60 15.08 -22.09 3.60
CA VAL A 60 13.98 -21.30 3.05
C VAL A 60 14.26 -20.92 1.61
N GLU A 61 13.22 -20.93 0.79
CA GLU A 61 13.25 -20.55 -0.61
C GLU A 61 12.08 -19.62 -0.93
N PHE A 62 12.34 -18.56 -1.70
CA PHE A 62 11.33 -17.65 -2.24
C PHE A 62 11.29 -17.75 -3.76
N PHE A 63 10.09 -17.81 -4.31
CA PHE A 63 9.84 -17.71 -5.74
C PHE A 63 8.81 -16.63 -5.99
N VAL A 64 9.16 -15.64 -6.80
CA VAL A 64 8.28 -14.54 -7.16
C VAL A 64 8.19 -14.47 -8.69
N HIS A 65 6.99 -14.32 -9.21
CA HIS A 65 6.78 -14.25 -10.66
C HIS A 65 5.66 -13.31 -11.03
N ALA A 66 5.82 -12.64 -12.16
CA ALA A 66 4.80 -11.78 -12.74
C ALA A 66 3.87 -12.58 -13.67
N VAL A 67 2.57 -12.40 -13.52
CA VAL A 67 1.55 -12.98 -14.38
C VAL A 67 0.54 -11.91 -14.76
N LYS A 68 0.47 -11.57 -16.05
CA LYS A 68 -0.45 -10.57 -16.58
C LYS A 68 -0.37 -9.23 -15.83
N GLY A 69 0.84 -8.74 -15.56
CA GLY A 69 1.09 -7.47 -14.88
C GLY A 69 0.86 -7.46 -13.36
N GLN A 70 0.62 -8.62 -12.77
CA GLN A 70 0.50 -8.78 -11.32
C GLN A 70 1.58 -9.74 -10.80
N TRP A 71 2.00 -9.54 -9.55
CA TRP A 71 3.01 -10.38 -8.91
C TRP A 71 2.38 -11.48 -8.09
N MET A 72 3.00 -12.64 -8.10
CA MET A 72 2.66 -13.80 -7.28
C MET A 72 3.92 -14.27 -6.57
N ALA A 73 3.77 -14.74 -5.34
CA ALA A 73 4.87 -15.30 -4.58
C ALA A 73 4.55 -16.72 -4.10
N THR A 74 5.56 -17.54 -4.05
CA THR A 74 5.52 -18.87 -3.46
C THR A 74 6.76 -19.03 -2.58
N THR A 75 6.60 -19.61 -1.43
CA THR A 75 7.72 -19.91 -0.53
C THR A 75 7.77 -21.41 -0.24
N CYS A 76 8.93 -21.89 0.12
CA CYS A 76 9.14 -23.23 0.60
C CYS A 76 10.11 -23.19 1.79
N TRP A 77 9.89 -24.03 2.78
CA TRP A 77 10.85 -24.20 3.85
C TRP A 77 10.87 -25.66 4.29
N HIS A 78 11.99 -26.11 4.79
CA HIS A 78 12.17 -27.45 5.35
C HIS A 78 13.29 -27.43 6.38
N THR A 79 13.38 -28.49 7.15
CA THR A 79 14.51 -28.70 8.06
C THR A 79 15.48 -29.70 7.48
N THR A 80 16.77 -29.49 7.73
CA THR A 80 17.84 -30.35 7.17
C THR A 80 17.82 -31.81 7.67
N THR A 81 17.12 -32.10 8.76
CA THR A 81 17.02 -33.42 9.35
C THR A 81 15.80 -34.24 8.94
N GLY A 82 14.84 -33.63 8.23
CA GLY A 82 13.66 -34.34 7.71
C GLY A 82 12.73 -34.99 8.76
N HIS A 83 12.84 -34.63 10.04
CA HIS A 83 12.19 -35.33 11.14
C HIS A 83 11.12 -34.50 11.88
N LEU A 84 10.53 -33.46 11.28
CA LEU A 84 9.34 -32.83 11.84
C LEU A 84 8.09 -33.33 11.13
N PRO A 85 7.02 -33.69 11.87
CA PRO A 85 5.74 -34.04 11.27
C PRO A 85 5.15 -32.74 10.66
N GLY A 86 5.27 -32.62 9.37
CA GLY A 86 4.79 -31.50 8.60
C GLY A 86 5.92 -30.85 7.83
N ASP A 87 6.56 -31.55 6.90
CA ASP A 87 7.23 -30.91 5.77
C ASP A 87 6.24 -29.97 5.13
N GLY A 88 6.33 -28.69 5.52
CA GLY A 88 5.30 -27.71 5.29
C GLY A 88 5.12 -27.45 3.81
N LYS A 89 4.17 -28.15 3.20
CA LYS A 89 3.56 -27.67 1.97
C LYS A 89 2.84 -26.38 2.33
N LEU A 90 3.49 -25.27 2.05
CA LEU A 90 2.86 -23.97 2.16
C LEU A 90 1.54 -23.98 1.40
N PRO A 91 0.44 -23.50 2.00
CA PRO A 91 -0.72 -23.17 1.23
C PRO A 91 -0.23 -22.18 0.15
N HIS A 92 -0.38 -22.59 -1.09
CA HIS A 92 0.03 -21.78 -2.20
C HIS A 92 -0.64 -20.41 -2.09
N LEU A 93 0.13 -19.33 -2.04
CA LEU A 93 -0.36 -17.99 -2.33
C LEU A 93 -0.86 -17.91 -3.80
N ASN A 94 -1.23 -19.05 -4.39
CA ASN A 94 -1.59 -19.25 -5.78
C ASN A 94 -2.77 -18.38 -6.26
N SER A 95 -3.54 -17.82 -5.34
CA SER A 95 -4.65 -16.92 -5.64
C SER A 95 -4.38 -15.46 -5.28
N ALA A 96 -3.39 -15.18 -4.45
CA ALA A 96 -3.05 -13.82 -4.08
C ALA A 96 -2.33 -13.13 -5.24
N ARG A 97 -2.77 -11.93 -5.58
CA ARG A 97 -2.18 -11.07 -6.59
C ARG A 97 -1.67 -9.81 -5.92
N PHE A 98 -0.43 -9.47 -6.18
CA PHE A 98 0.23 -8.30 -5.61
C PHE A 98 0.54 -7.30 -6.72
N GLN A 99 0.59 -6.03 -6.36
CA GLN A 99 0.83 -4.95 -7.32
C GLN A 99 2.33 -4.75 -7.57
N SER A 100 3.18 -5.20 -6.65
CA SER A 100 4.64 -5.15 -6.80
C SER A 100 5.31 -6.43 -6.35
N GLU A 101 6.53 -6.64 -6.81
CA GLU A 101 7.40 -7.72 -6.36
C GLU A 101 7.66 -7.62 -4.86
N THR A 102 7.90 -6.41 -4.35
CA THR A 102 8.10 -6.14 -2.92
C THR A 102 6.92 -6.62 -2.08
N GLU A 103 5.69 -6.29 -2.46
CA GLU A 103 4.48 -6.76 -1.75
C GLU A 103 4.36 -8.28 -1.77
N ALA A 104 4.69 -8.89 -2.90
CA ALA A 104 4.65 -10.34 -3.04
C ALA A 104 5.66 -11.03 -2.10
N VAL A 105 6.89 -10.52 -2.03
CA VAL A 105 7.95 -11.05 -1.15
C VAL A 105 7.62 -10.83 0.32
N GLU A 106 7.11 -9.65 0.68
CA GLU A 106 6.69 -9.36 2.05
C GLU A 106 5.57 -10.28 2.54
N ALA A 107 4.55 -10.49 1.70
CA ALA A 107 3.43 -11.37 2.04
C ALA A 107 3.88 -12.83 2.18
N ALA A 108 4.73 -13.28 1.27
CA ALA A 108 5.30 -14.62 1.30
C ALA A 108 6.17 -14.83 2.54
N GLY A 109 7.01 -13.85 2.89
CA GLY A 109 7.87 -13.90 4.07
C GLY A 109 7.07 -14.01 5.36
N ARG A 110 6.06 -13.14 5.56
CA ARG A 110 5.19 -13.20 6.74
C ARG A 110 4.47 -14.55 6.88
N LEU A 111 3.94 -15.05 5.77
CA LEU A 111 3.26 -16.35 5.79
C LEU A 111 4.21 -17.48 6.16
N MET A 112 5.42 -17.45 5.62
CA MET A 112 6.45 -18.45 5.90
C MET A 112 6.85 -18.45 7.37
N VAL A 113 7.19 -17.31 7.95
CA VAL A 113 7.55 -17.20 9.37
C VAL A 113 6.41 -17.69 10.26
N GLY A 114 5.18 -17.22 10.03
CA GLY A 114 4.02 -17.67 10.81
C GLY A 114 3.76 -19.16 10.71
N GLN A 115 4.07 -19.81 9.59
CA GLN A 115 3.93 -21.26 9.45
C GLN A 115 5.05 -22.02 10.11
N ILE A 116 6.29 -21.54 10.07
CA ILE A 116 7.41 -22.10 10.82
C ILE A 116 7.06 -22.08 12.31
N GLU A 117 6.61 -20.94 12.83
CA GLU A 117 6.19 -20.80 14.22
C GLU A 117 5.04 -21.76 14.59
N ALA A 118 4.00 -21.84 13.76
CA ALA A 118 2.85 -22.70 13.99
C ALA A 118 3.24 -24.21 13.95
N THR A 119 4.15 -24.58 13.04
CA THR A 119 4.60 -25.97 12.91
C THR A 119 5.50 -26.41 14.07
N LEU A 120 6.37 -25.52 14.53
CA LEU A 120 7.26 -25.78 15.66
C LEU A 120 6.52 -25.72 16.99
N GLY A 121 5.43 -24.97 17.10
CA GLY A 121 4.64 -24.83 18.33
C GLY A 121 5.51 -24.52 19.54
N GLU A 122 5.40 -25.34 20.62
CA GLU A 122 6.20 -25.18 21.82
C GLU A 122 7.71 -25.37 21.57
N GLN A 123 8.12 -26.16 20.59
CA GLN A 123 9.53 -26.32 20.22
C GLN A 123 10.13 -25.03 19.68
N GLY A 124 9.33 -24.18 18.98
CA GLY A 124 9.75 -22.89 18.46
C GLY A 124 10.16 -21.90 19.56
N LYS A 125 9.72 -22.13 20.79
CA LYS A 125 10.09 -21.32 21.97
C LYS A 125 11.45 -21.68 22.56
N THR A 126 12.06 -22.76 22.13
CA THR A 126 13.42 -23.11 22.60
C THR A 126 14.44 -22.12 22.03
N PRO A 127 15.55 -21.82 22.76
CA PRO A 127 16.54 -20.85 22.29
C PRO A 127 17.13 -21.16 20.90
N LEU A 128 17.23 -22.46 20.56
CA LEU A 128 17.71 -22.93 19.25
C LEU A 128 16.79 -22.47 18.12
N TRP A 129 15.51 -22.79 18.23
CA TRP A 129 14.53 -22.52 17.16
C TRP A 129 14.13 -21.04 17.12
N ALA A 130 13.95 -20.39 18.28
CA ALA A 130 13.68 -18.95 18.36
C ALA A 130 14.79 -18.14 17.66
N GLY A 131 16.05 -18.53 17.86
CA GLY A 131 17.15 -17.90 17.15
C GLY A 131 17.13 -18.13 15.65
N GLN A 132 16.76 -19.30 15.17
CA GLN A 132 16.65 -19.57 13.73
C GLN A 132 15.47 -18.86 13.09
N ILE A 133 14.34 -18.77 13.79
CA ILE A 133 13.19 -17.96 13.35
C ILE A 133 13.59 -16.49 13.17
N ALA A 134 14.32 -15.93 14.13
CA ALA A 134 14.84 -14.56 14.02
C ALA A 134 15.80 -14.39 12.83
N ASP A 135 16.62 -15.38 12.52
CA ASP A 135 17.49 -15.35 11.35
C ASP A 135 16.68 -15.43 10.03
N VAL A 136 15.56 -16.17 10.00
CA VAL A 136 14.61 -16.18 8.86
C VAL A 136 13.94 -14.81 8.71
N ASP A 137 13.46 -14.22 9.79
CA ASP A 137 12.89 -12.87 9.77
C ASP A 137 13.88 -11.84 9.21
N GLN A 138 15.14 -11.90 9.66
CA GLN A 138 16.18 -11.01 9.15
C GLN A 138 16.48 -11.25 7.67
N TYR A 139 16.45 -12.49 7.21
CA TYR A 139 16.60 -12.82 5.80
C TYR A 139 15.44 -12.28 4.96
N VAL A 140 14.20 -12.45 5.42
CA VAL A 140 13.01 -11.86 4.77
C VAL A 140 13.15 -10.34 4.67
N ALA A 141 13.51 -9.68 5.78
CA ALA A 141 13.69 -8.22 5.80
C ALA A 141 14.77 -7.74 4.81
N ASN A 142 15.89 -8.46 4.71
CA ASN A 142 16.95 -8.14 3.76
C ASN A 142 16.49 -8.37 2.31
N THR A 143 15.79 -9.47 2.03
CA THR A 143 15.24 -9.77 0.70
C THR A 143 14.25 -8.70 0.27
N VAL A 144 13.31 -8.32 1.16
CA VAL A 144 12.37 -7.22 0.91
C VAL A 144 13.09 -5.91 0.59
N LYS A 145 14.16 -5.61 1.32
CA LYS A 145 14.98 -4.41 1.08
C LYS A 145 15.66 -4.43 -0.29
N GLU A 146 16.20 -5.57 -0.70
CA GLU A 146 16.84 -5.74 -2.02
C GLU A 146 15.83 -5.62 -3.15
N VAL A 147 14.70 -6.32 -3.06
CA VAL A 147 13.61 -6.26 -4.04
C VAL A 147 13.04 -4.86 -4.14
N ARG A 148 12.84 -4.20 -3.00
CA ARG A 148 12.39 -2.81 -2.96
C ARG A 148 13.37 -1.88 -3.67
N ALA A 149 14.69 -2.06 -3.49
CA ALA A 149 15.69 -1.29 -4.20
C ALA A 149 15.62 -1.52 -5.72
N HIS A 150 15.30 -2.74 -6.14
CA HIS A 150 15.08 -3.09 -7.54
C HIS A 150 13.77 -2.48 -8.10
N ASP A 151 12.63 -2.63 -7.40
CA ASP A 151 11.34 -2.03 -7.76
C ASP A 151 11.43 -0.50 -7.89
N LEU A 152 12.23 0.14 -7.01
CA LEU A 152 12.46 1.58 -7.05
C LEU A 152 13.25 2.02 -8.30
N SER A 153 13.99 1.12 -8.95
CA SER A 153 14.94 1.50 -10.00
C SER A 153 14.37 1.55 -11.41
N GLN A 154 13.17 0.99 -11.68
CA GLN A 154 12.87 0.60 -13.06
C GLN A 154 12.04 1.58 -13.89
N HIS A 155 11.06 2.31 -13.35
CA HIS A 155 10.13 3.03 -14.22
C HIS A 155 10.19 4.57 -14.16
N MET A 156 10.49 5.16 -13.02
CA MET A 156 10.53 6.61 -12.82
C MET A 156 11.87 7.13 -12.31
N ARG A 157 12.95 6.40 -12.52
CA ARG A 157 14.28 6.83 -12.08
C ARG A 157 14.66 8.18 -12.69
N GLY A 158 14.92 9.18 -11.82
CA GLY A 158 15.23 10.54 -12.21
C GLY A 158 14.03 11.44 -12.42
N VAL A 159 12.78 10.94 -12.22
CA VAL A 159 11.59 11.77 -12.11
C VAL A 159 11.57 12.43 -10.74
N GLU A 160 11.46 13.75 -10.72
CA GLU A 160 11.44 14.56 -9.51
C GLU A 160 10.01 14.96 -9.13
N VAL A 161 9.63 14.73 -7.87
CA VAL A 161 8.31 15.02 -7.33
C VAL A 161 8.38 16.13 -6.29
N ILE A 162 7.46 17.09 -6.37
CA ILE A 162 7.12 18.00 -5.26
C ILE A 162 5.74 17.60 -4.76
N ASP A 163 5.60 17.39 -3.45
CA ASP A 163 4.37 16.94 -2.81
C ASP A 163 3.82 18.00 -1.87
N LEU A 164 2.69 18.61 -2.22
CA LEU A 164 2.05 19.68 -1.47
C LEU A 164 0.82 19.18 -0.72
N CYS A 165 0.63 19.66 0.51
CA CYS A 165 -0.33 19.12 1.48
C CYS A 165 -0.14 17.60 1.63
N ALA A 166 1.09 17.25 1.84
CA ALA A 166 1.65 15.92 1.60
C ALA A 166 1.17 14.84 2.61
N GLY A 167 0.59 15.26 3.75
CA GLY A 167 0.13 14.35 4.79
C GLY A 167 1.26 13.45 5.28
N ILE A 168 1.05 12.15 5.27
CA ILE A 168 2.05 11.14 5.64
C ILE A 168 2.82 10.56 4.44
N GLY A 169 2.65 11.15 3.24
CA GLY A 169 3.39 10.77 2.04
C GLY A 169 2.76 9.67 1.18
N ALA A 170 1.49 9.33 1.41
CA ALA A 170 0.84 8.25 0.66
C ALA A 170 0.77 8.54 -0.86
N MET A 171 0.60 9.80 -1.26
CA MET A 171 0.62 10.21 -2.67
C MET A 171 2.02 10.05 -3.26
N ALA A 172 3.03 10.65 -2.62
CA ALA A 172 4.42 10.52 -3.06
C ALA A 172 4.90 9.06 -3.09
N MET A 173 4.41 8.22 -2.16
CA MET A 173 4.78 6.80 -2.10
C MET A 173 4.37 6.05 -3.37
N GLY A 174 3.23 6.36 -3.97
CA GLY A 174 2.85 5.78 -5.26
C GLY A 174 3.89 6.04 -6.36
N PHE A 175 4.45 7.24 -6.41
CA PHE A 175 5.50 7.62 -7.36
C PHE A 175 6.87 7.06 -6.98
N THR A 176 7.26 7.14 -5.71
CA THR A 176 8.57 6.65 -5.26
C THR A 176 8.68 5.14 -5.33
N SER A 177 7.56 4.41 -5.24
CA SER A 177 7.53 2.96 -5.50
C SER A 177 7.92 2.59 -6.94
N LYS A 178 8.02 3.58 -7.82
CA LYS A 178 8.45 3.46 -9.23
C LYS A 178 9.78 4.17 -9.50
N GLY A 179 10.49 4.59 -8.47
CA GLY A 179 11.83 5.17 -8.56
C GLY A 179 11.90 6.69 -8.67
N ALA A 180 10.76 7.39 -8.56
CA ALA A 180 10.76 8.85 -8.46
C ALA A 180 11.41 9.31 -7.14
N VAL A 181 11.96 10.52 -7.15
CA VAL A 181 12.58 11.14 -5.98
C VAL A 181 11.75 12.33 -5.52
N VAL A 182 11.45 12.40 -4.22
CA VAL A 182 10.79 13.57 -3.65
C VAL A 182 11.81 14.67 -3.38
N LYS A 183 11.75 15.74 -4.17
CA LYS A 183 12.58 16.94 -3.97
C LYS A 183 12.15 17.74 -2.76
N LEU A 184 10.84 17.95 -2.63
CA LEU A 184 10.27 18.74 -1.55
C LEU A 184 8.92 18.19 -1.15
N ALA A 185 8.71 18.09 0.16
CA ALA A 185 7.40 17.83 0.76
C ALA A 185 6.94 19.04 1.58
N CYS A 186 5.71 19.48 1.36
CA CYS A 186 5.12 20.59 2.13
C CYS A 186 3.89 20.09 2.88
N GLU A 187 3.96 20.13 4.23
CA GLU A 187 2.88 19.68 5.12
C GLU A 187 2.85 20.52 6.40
N LYS A 188 1.68 21.05 6.74
CA LYS A 188 1.49 21.94 7.89
C LYS A 188 1.35 21.21 9.24
N ASP A 189 0.78 20.00 9.22
CA ASP A 189 0.69 19.16 10.45
C ASP A 189 2.07 18.57 10.74
N LYS A 190 2.74 19.11 11.76
CA LYS A 190 4.09 18.68 12.17
C LYS A 190 4.17 17.18 12.49
N ASN A 191 3.09 16.58 13.02
CA ASN A 191 3.07 15.14 13.30
C ASN A 191 2.98 14.31 11.99
N ALA A 192 2.25 14.81 11.00
CA ALA A 192 2.20 14.17 9.69
C ALA A 192 3.54 14.33 8.95
N LEU A 193 4.11 15.53 8.97
CA LEU A 193 5.43 15.79 8.37
C LEU A 193 6.54 14.93 8.99
N ALA A 194 6.54 14.74 10.30
CA ALA A 194 7.51 13.86 10.97
C ALA A 194 7.38 12.40 10.51
N VAL A 195 6.15 11.89 10.35
CA VAL A 195 5.90 10.55 9.78
C VAL A 195 6.35 10.50 8.32
N TYR A 196 6.07 11.55 7.54
CA TYR A 196 6.53 11.66 6.16
C TYR A 196 8.04 11.57 6.06
N GLN A 197 8.77 12.41 6.80
CA GLN A 197 10.25 12.46 6.79
C GLN A 197 10.86 11.10 7.15
N LYS A 198 10.27 10.40 8.13
CA LYS A 198 10.75 9.10 8.58
C LYS A 198 10.67 8.03 7.48
N ASN A 199 9.60 8.03 6.72
CA ASN A 199 9.32 6.99 5.72
C ASN A 199 9.82 7.34 4.32
N MET A 200 9.69 8.59 3.89
CA MET A 200 9.90 9.00 2.50
C MET A 200 11.25 9.69 2.26
N LYS A 201 11.88 10.23 3.33
CA LYS A 201 13.19 10.92 3.27
C LYS A 201 13.29 11.93 2.10
N PRO A 202 12.42 12.95 2.02
CA PRO A 202 12.48 13.96 0.98
C PRO A 202 13.79 14.75 1.07
N LEU A 203 14.27 15.30 -0.06
CA LEU A 203 15.48 16.13 -0.06
C LEU A 203 15.30 17.44 0.70
N ALA A 204 14.10 17.99 0.71
CA ALA A 204 13.74 19.18 1.47
C ALA A 204 12.30 19.08 2.00
N THR A 205 12.00 19.84 3.05
CA THR A 205 10.64 20.00 3.59
C THR A 205 10.29 21.45 3.80
N HIS A 206 9.00 21.77 3.73
CA HIS A 206 8.42 23.07 4.05
C HIS A 206 7.13 22.88 4.85
N ASP A 207 6.77 23.82 5.68
CA ASP A 207 5.65 23.69 6.63
C ASP A 207 4.36 24.39 6.20
N ASP A 208 4.40 25.34 5.25
CA ASP A 208 3.19 26.04 4.81
C ASP A 208 3.22 26.40 3.31
N VAL A 209 2.25 25.89 2.56
CA VAL A 209 2.07 26.22 1.13
C VAL A 209 1.82 27.72 0.89
N CYS A 210 1.34 28.46 1.89
CA CYS A 210 1.07 29.88 1.77
C CYS A 210 2.36 30.70 1.69
N THR A 211 3.43 30.24 2.33
CA THR A 211 4.74 30.92 2.38
C THR A 211 5.75 30.38 1.38
N LEU A 212 5.45 29.24 0.73
CA LEU A 212 6.35 28.60 -0.23
C LEU A 212 6.53 29.48 -1.49
N ASP A 213 7.78 29.72 -1.89
CA ASP A 213 8.12 30.40 -3.16
C ASP A 213 8.30 29.35 -4.28
N GLY A 214 7.30 29.22 -5.14
CA GLY A 214 7.28 28.26 -6.24
C GLY A 214 8.21 28.61 -7.40
N ARG A 215 8.62 29.87 -7.56
CA ARG A 215 9.42 30.35 -8.71
C ARG A 215 10.83 29.76 -8.73
N LYS A 216 11.32 29.29 -7.60
CA LYS A 216 12.62 28.64 -7.43
C LYS A 216 12.56 27.12 -7.50
N LEU A 217 11.37 26.59 -7.69
CA LEU A 217 11.12 25.14 -7.66
C LEU A 217 10.92 24.61 -9.07
N VAL A 218 11.55 23.47 -9.34
CA VAL A 218 11.41 22.73 -10.59
C VAL A 218 11.19 21.27 -10.25
N CYS A 219 10.22 20.64 -10.89
CA CYS A 219 9.96 19.20 -10.78
C CYS A 219 9.29 18.69 -12.05
N ASP A 220 9.28 17.37 -12.19
CA ASP A 220 8.54 16.69 -13.26
C ASP A 220 7.07 16.52 -12.87
N VAL A 221 6.82 16.15 -11.63
CA VAL A 221 5.46 15.89 -11.10
C VAL A 221 5.21 16.74 -9.87
N LEU A 222 4.11 17.49 -9.90
CA LEU A 222 3.57 18.20 -8.73
C LEU A 222 2.36 17.42 -8.23
N THR A 223 2.45 16.84 -7.04
CA THR A 223 1.31 16.20 -6.37
C THR A 223 0.69 17.14 -5.35
N ILE A 224 -0.63 17.12 -5.24
CA ILE A 224 -1.39 17.98 -4.33
C ILE A 224 -2.49 17.18 -3.66
N GLY A 225 -2.38 16.95 -2.35
CA GLY A 225 -3.47 16.44 -1.52
C GLY A 225 -4.40 17.59 -1.13
N MET A 226 -5.51 17.74 -1.84
CA MET A 226 -6.38 18.89 -1.61
C MET A 226 -7.16 18.74 -0.30
N ILE A 227 -7.10 19.75 0.56
CA ILE A 227 -7.76 19.74 1.87
C ILE A 227 -9.28 19.72 1.68
N CYS A 228 -9.92 18.58 1.94
CA CYS A 228 -11.35 18.36 1.68
C CYS A 228 -12.24 18.47 2.94
N THR A 229 -11.71 18.88 4.09
CA THR A 229 -12.46 18.89 5.36
C THR A 229 -13.68 19.81 5.32
N ALA A 230 -13.63 20.91 4.61
CA ALA A 230 -14.78 21.82 4.43
C ALA A 230 -15.71 21.40 3.28
N LEU A 231 -15.28 20.49 2.39
CA LEU A 231 -16.04 20.02 1.23
C LEU A 231 -16.72 18.68 1.47
N SER A 232 -16.15 17.83 2.35
CA SER A 232 -16.62 16.46 2.56
C SER A 232 -18.00 16.43 3.24
N ARG A 233 -18.73 15.30 3.05
CA ARG A 233 -20.04 15.05 3.67
C ARG A 233 -20.04 15.18 5.20
N GLY A 234 -18.90 14.96 5.85
CA GLY A 234 -18.73 15.11 7.31
C GLY A 234 -18.26 16.50 7.74
N GLY A 235 -17.95 17.41 6.81
CA GLY A 235 -17.49 18.77 7.06
C GLY A 235 -18.61 19.80 7.05
N LYS A 236 -18.24 21.08 7.25
CA LYS A 236 -19.18 22.23 7.29
C LYS A 236 -19.82 22.56 5.93
N LYS A 237 -19.42 21.90 4.84
CA LYS A 237 -19.91 22.08 3.45
C LYS A 237 -19.76 23.53 2.91
N LEU A 238 -18.92 24.35 3.53
CA LEU A 238 -18.72 25.75 3.15
C LEU A 238 -17.97 25.89 1.82
N GLY A 239 -17.27 24.85 1.37
CA GLY A 239 -16.52 24.92 0.12
C GLY A 239 -15.49 26.07 0.12
N PHE A 240 -15.49 26.87 -0.93
CA PHE A 240 -14.66 28.07 -1.05
C PHE A 240 -15.16 29.25 -0.21
N ASP A 241 -16.33 29.16 0.40
CA ASP A 241 -16.82 30.16 1.35
C ASP A 241 -16.11 30.05 2.72
N ASP A 242 -15.34 28.98 2.96
CA ASP A 242 -14.44 28.90 4.10
C ASP A 242 -13.18 29.75 3.81
N PRO A 243 -12.95 30.85 4.53
CA PRO A 243 -11.87 31.80 4.20
C PRO A 243 -10.47 31.18 4.30
N ILE A 244 -10.25 30.23 5.23
CA ILE A 244 -8.96 29.55 5.39
C ILE A 244 -8.71 28.63 4.20
N LEU A 245 -9.74 27.90 3.80
CA LEU A 245 -9.64 27.00 2.66
C LEU A 245 -9.45 27.79 1.36
N ALA A 246 -10.19 28.85 1.16
CA ALA A 246 -10.05 29.74 0.00
C ALA A 246 -8.62 30.30 -0.12
N GLU A 247 -8.00 30.67 1.01
CA GLU A 247 -6.62 31.15 1.02
C GLU A 247 -5.63 30.05 0.60
N VAL A 248 -5.73 28.86 1.19
CA VAL A 248 -4.89 27.71 0.82
C VAL A 248 -5.03 27.39 -0.66
N TYR A 249 -6.27 27.35 -1.19
CA TYR A 249 -6.51 27.11 -2.61
C TYR A 249 -5.87 28.16 -3.50
N ARG A 250 -5.99 29.44 -3.15
CA ARG A 250 -5.36 30.53 -3.89
C ARG A 250 -3.84 30.32 -3.98
N HIS A 251 -3.20 29.90 -2.90
CA HIS A 251 -1.77 29.65 -2.88
C HIS A 251 -1.40 28.38 -3.66
N LEU A 252 -2.18 27.30 -3.59
CA LEU A 252 -1.97 26.10 -4.41
C LEU A 252 -2.06 26.42 -5.92
N LEU A 253 -3.05 27.22 -6.33
CA LEU A 253 -3.17 27.65 -7.73
C LEU A 253 -2.02 28.55 -8.17
N ARG A 254 -1.52 29.43 -7.28
CA ARG A 254 -0.30 30.23 -7.49
C ARG A 254 0.91 29.32 -7.68
N LEU A 255 1.12 28.34 -6.80
CA LEU A 255 2.24 27.42 -6.88
C LEU A 255 2.21 26.58 -8.17
N ILE A 256 1.05 26.14 -8.63
CA ILE A 256 0.92 25.45 -9.93
C ILE A 256 1.44 26.34 -11.07
N ALA A 257 1.06 27.61 -11.08
CA ALA A 257 1.47 28.56 -12.11
C ALA A 257 2.97 28.93 -12.01
N GLU A 258 3.55 28.94 -10.82
CA GLU A 258 4.97 29.26 -10.58
C GLU A 258 5.89 28.07 -10.87
N ILE A 259 5.58 26.88 -10.37
CA ILE A 259 6.42 25.67 -10.49
C ILE A 259 6.42 25.12 -11.92
N GLN A 260 5.28 25.18 -12.60
CA GLN A 260 5.12 24.73 -13.98
C GLN A 260 5.63 23.30 -14.24
N ALA A 261 5.31 22.36 -13.35
CA ALA A 261 5.65 20.95 -13.49
C ALA A 261 5.18 20.37 -14.85
N LYS A 262 5.83 19.29 -15.32
CA LYS A 262 5.37 18.58 -16.53
C LYS A 262 3.97 17.98 -16.33
N VAL A 263 3.73 17.44 -15.14
CA VAL A 263 2.46 16.85 -14.74
C VAL A 263 2.03 17.37 -13.38
N VAL A 264 0.75 17.69 -13.23
CA VAL A 264 0.14 18.02 -11.94
C VAL A 264 -0.91 16.96 -11.63
N VAL A 265 -0.84 16.36 -10.45
CA VAL A 265 -1.83 15.37 -9.94
C VAL A 265 -2.46 15.93 -8.68
N ILE A 266 -3.75 16.20 -8.74
CA ILE A 266 -4.52 16.71 -7.59
C ILE A 266 -5.48 15.62 -7.13
N GLU A 267 -5.40 15.24 -5.86
CA GLU A 267 -6.37 14.36 -5.19
C GLU A 267 -7.35 15.19 -4.39
N CYS A 268 -8.63 14.85 -4.44
CA CYS A 268 -9.67 15.48 -3.65
C CYS A 268 -10.86 14.57 -3.39
N ALA A 269 -11.74 14.98 -2.45
CA ALA A 269 -13.02 14.33 -2.29
C ALA A 269 -13.91 14.58 -3.52
N PRO A 270 -14.76 13.61 -3.91
CA PRO A 270 -15.66 13.75 -5.08
C PRO A 270 -16.55 14.98 -5.03
N GLU A 271 -16.87 15.45 -3.84
CA GLU A 271 -17.68 16.64 -3.59
C GLU A 271 -17.06 17.93 -4.17
N LEU A 272 -15.73 17.98 -4.39
CA LEU A 272 -15.10 19.12 -5.08
C LEU A 272 -15.64 19.29 -6.50
N LEU A 273 -15.93 18.17 -7.19
CA LEU A 273 -16.43 18.18 -8.56
C LEU A 273 -17.92 18.50 -8.66
N THR A 274 -18.68 18.38 -7.57
CA THR A 274 -20.16 18.45 -7.58
C THR A 274 -20.75 19.58 -6.75
N ASN A 275 -20.10 19.98 -5.66
CA ASN A 275 -20.60 21.03 -4.78
C ASN A 275 -20.62 22.40 -5.50
N GLY A 276 -21.65 23.20 -5.25
CA GLY A 276 -21.82 24.51 -5.87
C GLY A 276 -21.90 24.47 -7.40
N GLY A 277 -22.49 23.39 -7.96
CA GLY A 277 -22.55 23.19 -9.41
C GLY A 277 -21.17 22.95 -10.07
N GLY A 278 -20.17 22.51 -9.27
CA GLY A 278 -18.81 22.26 -9.78
C GLY A 278 -17.93 23.52 -9.92
N SER A 279 -18.36 24.67 -9.37
CA SER A 279 -17.65 25.95 -9.50
C SER A 279 -16.19 25.89 -9.03
N ALA A 280 -15.94 25.14 -7.95
CA ALA A 280 -14.59 24.90 -7.40
C ALA A 280 -13.70 24.13 -8.38
N ALA A 281 -14.19 23.04 -8.93
CA ALA A 281 -13.47 22.24 -9.92
C ALA A 281 -13.22 23.04 -11.21
N ASP A 282 -14.19 23.84 -11.64
CA ASP A 282 -14.05 24.71 -12.78
C ASP A 282 -12.98 25.81 -12.57
N ALA A 283 -12.87 26.37 -11.38
CA ALA A 283 -11.81 27.33 -11.06
C ALA A 283 -10.42 26.67 -11.16
N VAL A 284 -10.27 25.49 -10.59
CA VAL A 284 -9.03 24.69 -10.70
C VAL A 284 -8.73 24.38 -12.17
N ARG A 285 -9.69 23.86 -12.93
CA ARG A 285 -9.54 23.53 -14.35
C ARG A 285 -9.13 24.73 -15.17
N LYS A 286 -9.83 25.86 -15.02
CA LYS A 286 -9.53 27.11 -15.76
C LYS A 286 -8.11 27.61 -15.44
N THR A 287 -7.66 27.53 -14.20
CA THR A 287 -6.31 27.95 -13.81
C THR A 287 -5.26 27.06 -14.45
N LEU A 288 -5.44 25.75 -14.40
CA LEU A 288 -4.53 24.78 -15.06
C LEU A 288 -4.48 25.01 -16.58
N MET A 289 -5.61 25.22 -17.23
CA MET A 289 -5.65 25.49 -18.67
C MET A 289 -4.95 26.79 -19.03
N ARG A 290 -5.14 27.88 -18.24
CA ARG A 290 -4.41 29.14 -18.43
C ARG A 290 -2.92 29.02 -18.22
N ALA A 291 -2.49 28.10 -17.33
CA ALA A 291 -1.09 27.78 -17.11
C ALA A 291 -0.49 26.85 -18.17
N GLY A 292 -1.23 26.52 -19.24
CA GLY A 292 -0.74 25.74 -20.37
C GLY A 292 -0.84 24.22 -20.19
N TYR A 293 -1.82 23.76 -19.41
CA TYR A 293 -2.06 22.32 -19.21
C TYR A 293 -3.30 21.83 -19.94
N ARG A 294 -3.25 20.60 -20.43
CA ARG A 294 -4.41 19.78 -20.76
C ARG A 294 -4.90 19.12 -19.47
N VAL A 295 -6.19 19.21 -19.18
CA VAL A 295 -6.76 18.81 -17.88
C VAL A 295 -7.82 17.73 -18.07
N GLN A 296 -7.66 16.64 -17.35
CA GLN A 296 -8.62 15.55 -17.27
C GLN A 296 -8.92 15.24 -15.80
N HIS A 297 -10.08 14.68 -15.53
CA HIS A 297 -10.41 14.23 -14.19
C HIS A 297 -11.22 12.93 -14.22
N ARG A 298 -11.08 12.16 -13.16
CA ARG A 298 -11.86 10.94 -12.92
C ARG A 298 -12.02 10.68 -11.44
N THR A 299 -13.18 10.16 -11.05
CA THR A 299 -13.40 9.61 -9.71
C THR A 299 -13.12 8.11 -9.78
N LEU A 300 -12.29 7.63 -8.85
CA LEU A 300 -11.86 6.23 -8.75
C LEU A 300 -12.15 5.71 -7.35
N ASP A 301 -12.57 4.44 -7.25
CA ASP A 301 -12.74 3.77 -5.96
C ASP A 301 -11.51 2.94 -5.63
N ALA A 302 -10.89 3.21 -4.48
CA ALA A 302 -9.69 2.50 -4.02
C ALA A 302 -9.87 0.97 -3.95
N VAL A 303 -11.10 0.50 -3.74
CA VAL A 303 -11.41 -0.94 -3.72
C VAL A 303 -11.03 -1.66 -5.02
N GLY A 304 -11.08 -0.96 -6.13
CA GLY A 304 -10.69 -1.48 -7.45
C GLY A 304 -9.18 -1.58 -7.66
N PHE A 305 -8.38 -1.21 -6.65
CA PHE A 305 -6.91 -1.17 -6.71
C PHE A 305 -6.23 -1.99 -5.60
N GLY A 306 -6.92 -3.02 -5.08
CA GLY A 306 -6.31 -3.99 -4.18
C GLY A 306 -6.31 -3.61 -2.70
N VAL A 307 -7.14 -2.66 -2.27
CA VAL A 307 -7.39 -2.40 -0.84
C VAL A 307 -8.83 -2.76 -0.47
N PRO A 308 -9.08 -3.28 0.75
CA PRO A 308 -10.41 -3.73 1.15
C PRO A 308 -11.30 -2.57 1.62
N GLN A 309 -11.27 -1.43 0.93
CA GLN A 309 -11.93 -0.20 1.37
C GLN A 309 -12.69 0.47 0.22
N PHE A 310 -13.97 0.71 0.39
CA PHE A 310 -14.70 1.65 -0.44
C PHE A 310 -14.24 3.08 -0.11
N ARG A 311 -13.47 3.68 -1.01
CA ARG A 311 -12.93 5.03 -0.86
C ARG A 311 -12.88 5.72 -2.21
N ASN A 312 -13.96 6.40 -2.55
CA ASN A 312 -14.02 7.24 -3.75
C ASN A 312 -13.17 8.50 -3.57
N ARG A 313 -12.30 8.75 -4.52
CA ARG A 313 -11.53 9.99 -4.63
C ARG A 313 -11.51 10.47 -6.07
N SER A 314 -11.60 11.78 -6.23
CA SER A 314 -11.45 12.39 -7.54
C SER A 314 -10.01 12.82 -7.75
N PHE A 315 -9.51 12.53 -8.95
CA PHE A 315 -8.18 12.89 -9.40
C PHE A 315 -8.31 13.84 -10.58
N ILE A 316 -7.66 14.99 -10.49
CA ILE A 316 -7.44 15.88 -11.61
C ILE A 316 -5.99 15.67 -12.03
N VAL A 317 -5.79 15.22 -13.27
CA VAL A 317 -4.47 15.06 -13.88
C VAL A 317 -4.33 16.09 -14.97
N ALA A 318 -3.31 16.92 -14.84
CA ALA A 318 -3.00 17.97 -15.80
C ALA A 318 -1.62 17.72 -16.40
N THR A 319 -1.56 17.57 -17.71
CA THR A 319 -0.33 17.35 -18.47
C THR A 319 0.02 18.59 -19.26
N ARG A 320 1.28 19.02 -19.24
CA ARG A 320 1.73 20.20 -19.95
C ARG A 320 1.57 20.00 -21.47
N ILE A 321 1.08 21.01 -22.17
CA ILE A 321 0.95 20.99 -23.63
C ILE A 321 2.36 20.87 -24.23
N GLY A 322 2.55 19.97 -25.21
CA GLY A 322 3.85 19.67 -25.81
C GLY A 322 4.58 18.45 -25.25
N LEU A 323 4.02 17.79 -24.22
CA LEU A 323 4.46 16.44 -23.88
C LEU A 323 3.99 15.42 -24.94
N PRO A 324 4.71 14.31 -25.12
CA PRO A 324 4.33 13.25 -26.07
C PRO A 324 3.11 12.47 -25.53
N VAL A 325 1.96 13.11 -25.57
CA VAL A 325 0.64 12.51 -25.29
C VAL A 325 -0.06 12.37 -26.63
N ASP A 326 -0.74 11.27 -26.83
CA ASP A 326 -1.68 11.17 -27.96
C ASP A 326 -2.66 12.37 -27.88
N ASP A 327 -2.59 13.24 -28.88
CA ASP A 327 -3.34 14.50 -28.88
C ASP A 327 -4.86 14.30 -28.80
N LEU A 328 -5.34 13.10 -29.16
CA LEU A 328 -6.76 12.76 -29.15
C LEU A 328 -7.21 12.20 -27.79
N LEU A 329 -6.39 11.41 -27.10
CA LEU A 329 -6.79 10.66 -25.91
C LEU A 329 -6.32 11.30 -24.59
N GLY A 330 -5.23 12.07 -24.61
CA GLY A 330 -4.66 12.65 -23.40
C GLY A 330 -4.13 11.58 -22.42
N TYR A 331 -4.16 11.88 -21.10
CA TYR A 331 -3.81 10.94 -20.07
C TYR A 331 -4.89 9.85 -19.92
N ILE A 332 -4.47 8.59 -19.86
CA ILE A 332 -5.39 7.46 -19.66
C ILE A 332 -5.42 7.09 -18.18
N PHE A 333 -6.59 7.23 -17.55
CA PHE A 333 -6.76 6.80 -16.17
C PHE A 333 -6.75 5.27 -16.05
N PRO A 334 -6.17 4.73 -14.95
CA PRO A 334 -6.18 3.29 -14.72
C PRO A 334 -7.61 2.75 -14.56
N THR A 335 -7.79 1.48 -14.90
CA THR A 335 -9.09 0.80 -14.83
C THR A 335 -9.22 0.05 -13.51
N GLU A 336 -10.33 0.25 -12.83
CA GLU A 336 -10.69 -0.47 -11.61
C GLU A 336 -10.86 -1.97 -11.89
N GLN A 337 -10.36 -2.81 -11.00
CA GLN A 337 -10.47 -4.25 -11.06
C GLN A 337 -11.49 -4.76 -10.05
N ALA A 338 -11.96 -6.00 -10.22
CA ALA A 338 -12.81 -6.63 -9.23
C ALA A 338 -12.08 -6.74 -7.87
N PRO A 339 -12.75 -6.46 -6.75
CA PRO A 339 -12.14 -6.52 -5.42
C PRO A 339 -11.61 -7.92 -5.09
N THR A 340 -10.33 -8.06 -4.78
CA THR A 340 -9.67 -9.32 -4.44
C THR A 340 -9.30 -9.42 -2.97
N VAL A 341 -9.15 -8.29 -2.29
CA VAL A 341 -8.76 -8.19 -0.87
C VAL A 341 -9.99 -7.93 -0.01
N ARG A 342 -10.04 -8.56 1.16
CA ARG A 342 -11.09 -8.39 2.16
C ARG A 342 -10.51 -7.83 3.46
N VAL A 343 -11.37 -7.36 4.36
CA VAL A 343 -10.90 -6.86 5.65
C VAL A 343 -10.15 -7.93 6.43
N LYS A 344 -10.54 -9.18 6.35
CA LYS A 344 -9.85 -10.31 7.02
C LYS A 344 -8.37 -10.46 6.61
N ASP A 345 -8.03 -10.04 5.40
CA ASP A 345 -6.67 -10.17 4.85
C ASP A 345 -5.70 -9.14 5.43
N ILE A 346 -6.23 -8.12 6.11
CA ILE A 346 -5.43 -7.06 6.74
C ILE A 346 -5.48 -7.09 8.28
N ILE A 347 -6.32 -7.95 8.87
CA ILE A 347 -6.50 -8.06 10.31
C ILE A 347 -5.32 -8.78 10.96
N ASP A 348 -4.87 -8.23 12.06
CA ASP A 348 -4.01 -8.93 13.00
C ASP A 348 -4.89 -9.73 13.96
N TRP A 349 -4.98 -11.04 13.72
CA TRP A 349 -5.82 -11.95 14.49
C TRP A 349 -5.31 -12.18 15.91
N SER A 350 -4.07 -11.81 16.22
CA SER A 350 -3.51 -11.89 17.58
C SER A 350 -4.05 -10.78 18.49
N VAL A 351 -4.54 -9.68 17.92
CA VAL A 351 -5.12 -8.56 18.69
C VAL A 351 -6.59 -8.85 18.98
N PRO A 352 -6.98 -9.08 20.25
CA PRO A 352 -8.34 -9.46 20.60
C PRO A 352 -9.34 -8.30 20.47
N GLY A 353 -10.59 -8.63 20.22
CA GLY A 353 -11.70 -7.70 20.39
C GLY A 353 -11.92 -7.36 21.88
N HIS A 354 -12.46 -6.18 22.14
CA HIS A 354 -12.74 -5.69 23.51
C HIS A 354 -14.19 -5.25 23.69
N ILE A 355 -15.01 -5.36 22.66
CA ILE A 355 -16.47 -5.08 22.71
C ILE A 355 -17.16 -6.43 22.77
N GLU A 356 -17.84 -6.67 23.90
CA GLU A 356 -18.48 -7.96 24.17
C GLU A 356 -19.71 -8.17 23.27
N PRO A 357 -20.04 -9.43 22.94
CA PRO A 357 -21.24 -9.75 22.16
C PRO A 357 -22.54 -9.22 22.80
N SER A 358 -22.60 -9.14 24.13
CA SER A 358 -23.75 -8.57 24.87
C SER A 358 -23.98 -7.08 24.62
N GLU A 359 -22.93 -6.35 24.19
CA GLU A 359 -23.02 -4.93 23.79
C GLU A 359 -23.49 -4.75 22.34
N ILE A 360 -23.60 -5.85 21.58
CA ILE A 360 -23.88 -5.81 20.14
C ILE A 360 -25.35 -6.19 19.89
N VAL A 361 -26.10 -5.28 19.29
CA VAL A 361 -27.39 -5.60 18.72
C VAL A 361 -27.18 -6.19 17.33
N PHE A 362 -27.24 -7.51 17.24
CA PHE A 362 -27.02 -8.21 15.97
C PHE A 362 -28.18 -7.97 14.99
N SER A 363 -27.85 -7.75 13.73
CA SER A 363 -28.80 -7.66 12.63
C SER A 363 -28.98 -9.04 11.99
N LYS A 364 -30.18 -9.34 11.47
CA LYS A 364 -30.38 -10.54 10.63
C LYS A 364 -29.38 -10.46 9.44
N LEU A 365 -28.45 -11.40 9.36
CA LEU A 365 -27.54 -11.49 8.23
C LEU A 365 -28.37 -11.72 6.96
N ARG A 366 -28.30 -10.80 6.03
CA ARG A 366 -28.77 -11.07 4.66
C ARG A 366 -27.73 -11.97 4.01
N THR A 367 -28.02 -13.24 3.91
CA THR A 367 -27.25 -14.19 3.08
C THR A 367 -27.24 -13.69 1.64
N THR A 368 -26.08 -13.30 1.16
CA THR A 368 -25.90 -12.90 -0.22
C THR A 368 -24.62 -13.54 -0.75
N THR A 369 -24.74 -14.02 -1.96
CA THR A 369 -23.69 -14.77 -2.66
C THR A 369 -22.50 -13.93 -3.09
N THR A 370 -22.57 -12.59 -2.96
CA THR A 370 -21.45 -11.71 -3.37
C THR A 370 -20.69 -11.20 -2.17
N THR A 371 -19.41 -11.56 -2.09
CA THR A 371 -18.44 -11.09 -1.08
C THR A 371 -17.88 -9.69 -1.39
N ALA A 372 -18.19 -9.13 -2.56
CA ALA A 372 -17.71 -7.82 -3.02
C ALA A 372 -18.48 -6.64 -2.42
N ARG A 373 -18.83 -6.69 -1.13
CA ARG A 373 -19.58 -5.64 -0.45
C ARG A 373 -19.28 -5.54 1.04
N ARG A 374 -19.80 -4.49 1.66
CA ARG A 374 -19.77 -4.32 3.11
C ARG A 374 -20.79 -5.27 3.76
N MET A 375 -20.34 -6.06 4.73
CA MET A 375 -21.16 -7.06 5.42
C MET A 375 -21.41 -6.62 6.86
N LYS A 376 -22.52 -5.92 7.09
CA LYS A 376 -22.89 -5.47 8.43
C LYS A 376 -23.44 -6.63 9.25
N VAL A 377 -22.92 -6.79 10.48
CA VAL A 377 -23.31 -7.80 11.46
C VAL A 377 -24.24 -7.23 12.52
N GLY A 378 -24.04 -5.96 12.90
CA GLY A 378 -24.84 -5.34 13.96
C GLY A 378 -24.42 -3.90 14.28
N HIS A 379 -24.79 -3.46 15.48
CA HIS A 379 -24.44 -2.15 16.03
C HIS A 379 -24.11 -2.27 17.51
N ILE A 380 -23.23 -1.41 18.00
CA ILE A 380 -22.90 -1.30 19.42
C ILE A 380 -23.94 -0.41 20.10
N GLY A 381 -24.59 -0.92 21.15
CA GLY A 381 -25.54 -0.16 21.97
C GLY A 381 -26.69 0.47 21.17
N GLY A 382 -27.11 -0.14 20.06
CA GLY A 382 -28.23 0.35 19.23
C GLY A 382 -27.92 1.61 18.39
N LYS A 383 -26.73 2.19 18.45
CA LYS A 383 -26.33 3.37 17.67
C LYS A 383 -25.94 2.98 16.25
N THR A 384 -26.33 3.79 15.23
CA THR A 384 -26.19 3.44 13.80
C THR A 384 -25.08 4.18 13.06
N SER A 385 -24.42 5.16 13.69
CA SER A 385 -23.33 5.89 13.07
C SER A 385 -22.11 5.00 12.82
N GLN A 386 -21.19 5.42 11.95
CA GLN A 386 -20.07 4.59 11.46
C GLN A 386 -19.26 3.96 12.60
N GLY A 387 -18.84 4.70 13.60
CA GLY A 387 -18.04 4.21 14.72
C GLY A 387 -18.76 3.27 15.70
N TYR A 388 -20.05 2.96 15.45
CA TYR A 388 -20.85 1.99 16.20
C TYR A 388 -21.32 0.79 15.37
N ARG A 389 -21.08 0.79 14.06
CA ARG A 389 -21.42 -0.36 13.21
C ARG A 389 -20.43 -1.49 13.43
N VAL A 390 -20.96 -2.71 13.52
CA VAL A 390 -20.16 -3.94 13.58
C VAL A 390 -20.26 -4.64 12.25
N MET A 391 -19.12 -4.94 11.65
CA MET A 391 -18.96 -5.52 10.32
C MET A 391 -18.30 -6.89 10.40
N SER A 392 -18.62 -7.75 9.44
CA SER A 392 -17.83 -8.96 9.20
C SER A 392 -16.49 -8.61 8.53
N THR A 393 -15.46 -9.32 8.89
CA THR A 393 -14.15 -9.22 8.23
C THR A 393 -14.14 -9.86 6.83
N ASP A 394 -15.11 -10.72 6.49
CA ASP A 394 -15.22 -11.33 5.15
C ASP A 394 -15.66 -10.34 4.07
N GLY A 395 -16.19 -9.18 4.47
CA GLY A 395 -16.61 -8.12 3.56
C GLY A 395 -15.53 -7.08 3.28
N LEU A 396 -15.97 -6.00 2.64
CA LEU A 396 -15.20 -4.79 2.40
C LEU A 396 -15.49 -3.75 3.50
N GLY A 397 -14.49 -2.91 3.81
CA GLY A 397 -14.60 -1.84 4.78
C GLY A 397 -15.17 -0.55 4.19
N ALA A 398 -15.62 0.34 5.07
CA ALA A 398 -15.96 1.71 4.71
C ALA A 398 -14.71 2.59 4.59
N THR A 399 -14.88 3.77 4.00
CA THR A 399 -13.86 4.83 4.00
C THR A 399 -13.37 5.11 5.43
N LEU A 400 -12.06 5.00 5.64
CA LEU A 400 -11.42 5.53 6.83
C LEU A 400 -11.61 7.05 6.88
N THR A 401 -11.96 7.58 8.04
CA THR A 401 -12.15 9.02 8.24
C THR A 401 -11.08 9.58 9.17
N ALA A 402 -10.72 10.85 8.98
CA ALA A 402 -9.77 11.53 9.87
C ALA A 402 -10.39 11.90 11.22
N THR A 403 -11.72 12.06 11.22
CA THR A 403 -12.52 12.39 12.40
C THR A 403 -13.63 11.36 12.52
N GLY A 404 -13.83 10.84 13.70
CA GLY A 404 -14.88 9.86 13.94
C GLY A 404 -15.14 9.69 15.42
N GLY A 405 -16.43 9.63 15.78
CA GLY A 405 -16.89 9.32 17.12
C GLY A 405 -17.26 7.84 17.27
N GLY A 406 -17.55 7.43 18.50
CA GLY A 406 -17.97 6.08 18.81
C GLY A 406 -16.84 5.14 19.22
N ARG A 407 -17.21 3.89 19.45
CA ARG A 407 -16.31 2.86 20.01
C ARG A 407 -15.18 2.46 19.05
N ALA A 408 -15.39 2.57 17.75
CA ALA A 408 -14.41 2.28 16.71
C ALA A 408 -13.73 3.53 16.13
N ARG A 409 -14.01 4.72 16.67
CA ARG A 409 -13.40 6.01 16.27
C ARG A 409 -13.51 6.28 14.75
N CYS A 410 -12.38 6.38 14.06
CA CYS A 410 -12.26 6.72 12.63
C CYS A 410 -12.61 5.55 11.68
N THR A 411 -12.92 4.39 12.23
CA THR A 411 -13.19 3.15 11.50
C THR A 411 -14.60 2.62 11.79
N GLU A 412 -14.96 1.48 11.21
CA GLU A 412 -16.03 0.62 11.72
C GLU A 412 -15.45 -0.37 12.73
N ALA A 413 -16.30 -0.96 13.59
CA ALA A 413 -15.88 -2.10 14.38
C ALA A 413 -16.01 -3.39 13.55
N TYR A 414 -15.08 -4.31 13.74
CA TYR A 414 -15.05 -5.59 13.07
C TYR A 414 -15.19 -6.72 14.09
N LEU A 415 -16.00 -7.73 13.76
CA LEU A 415 -16.15 -8.92 14.58
C LEU A 415 -14.94 -9.83 14.37
N ILE A 416 -14.16 -10.05 15.44
CA ILE A 416 -12.89 -10.79 15.42
C ILE A 416 -12.94 -11.77 16.60
N ASN A 417 -12.89 -13.08 16.32
CA ASN A 417 -12.93 -14.13 17.34
C ASN A 417 -14.08 -13.95 18.36
N GLY A 418 -15.27 -13.62 17.86
CA GLY A 418 -16.47 -13.46 18.68
C GLY A 418 -16.65 -12.12 19.38
N LYS A 419 -15.64 -11.25 19.44
CA LYS A 419 -15.71 -9.90 20.01
C LYS A 419 -15.45 -8.84 18.96
N ALA A 420 -15.92 -7.61 19.17
CA ALA A 420 -15.69 -6.55 18.19
C ALA A 420 -14.63 -5.54 18.64
N ARG A 421 -13.98 -4.91 17.68
CA ARG A 421 -13.06 -3.78 17.86
C ARG A 421 -12.92 -2.95 16.58
N GLY A 422 -12.44 -1.73 16.73
CA GLY A 422 -11.95 -0.93 15.59
C GLY A 422 -10.61 -1.47 15.06
N LEU A 423 -10.16 -0.93 13.95
CA LEU A 423 -8.83 -1.23 13.41
C LEU A 423 -7.72 -0.69 14.30
N THR A 424 -6.64 -1.43 14.41
CA THR A 424 -5.38 -0.92 14.97
C THR A 424 -4.72 0.07 14.00
N PRO A 425 -3.74 0.88 14.44
CA PRO A 425 -2.97 1.75 13.54
C PRO A 425 -2.35 1.01 12.36
N ARG A 426 -1.78 -0.17 12.59
CA ARG A 426 -1.16 -1.00 11.54
C ARG A 426 -2.20 -1.47 10.52
N GLU A 427 -3.33 -1.96 10.98
CA GLU A 427 -4.43 -2.38 10.11
C GLU A 427 -5.03 -1.21 9.32
N ALA A 428 -5.11 -0.01 9.91
CA ALA A 428 -5.52 1.19 9.19
C ALA A 428 -4.52 1.58 8.09
N CYS A 429 -3.22 1.38 8.33
CA CYS A 429 -2.19 1.52 7.30
C CYS A 429 -2.38 0.48 6.18
N ARG A 430 -2.60 -0.79 6.50
CA ARG A 430 -2.91 -1.86 5.54
C ARG A 430 -4.17 -1.56 4.73
N MET A 431 -5.18 -0.97 5.36
CA MET A 431 -6.43 -0.55 4.69
C MET A 431 -6.19 0.53 3.61
N GLN A 432 -5.11 1.30 3.70
CA GLN A 432 -4.67 2.27 2.68
C GLN A 432 -3.60 1.69 1.73
N GLY A 433 -3.23 0.42 1.89
CA GLY A 433 -2.16 -0.20 1.12
C GLY A 433 -0.78 0.36 1.43
N LEU A 434 -0.59 0.93 2.62
CA LEU A 434 0.74 1.30 3.12
C LEU A 434 1.53 0.03 3.46
N PRO A 435 2.79 -0.09 3.06
CA PRO A 435 3.58 -1.30 3.25
C PRO A 435 3.92 -1.55 4.72
N GLU A 436 4.28 -2.78 5.05
CA GLU A 436 4.56 -3.16 6.44
C GLU A 436 5.74 -2.43 7.06
N TRP A 437 6.72 -2.03 6.25
CA TRP A 437 7.85 -1.21 6.70
C TRP A 437 7.48 0.23 7.02
N PHE A 438 6.27 0.69 6.64
CA PHE A 438 5.83 2.05 6.92
C PHE A 438 5.65 2.26 8.42
N GLU A 439 6.38 3.21 8.97
CA GLU A 439 6.30 3.55 10.38
C GLU A 439 5.23 4.62 10.61
N HIS A 440 4.11 4.22 11.20
CA HIS A 440 3.04 5.14 11.58
C HIS A 440 3.38 5.93 12.86
N HIS A 441 2.63 6.98 13.15
CA HIS A 441 2.79 7.78 14.37
C HIS A 441 2.63 6.90 15.62
N ALA A 442 3.45 7.15 16.66
CA ALA A 442 3.43 6.38 17.92
C ALA A 442 2.08 6.47 18.66
N SER A 443 1.42 7.64 18.62
CA SER A 443 0.07 7.81 19.17
C SER A 443 -0.96 7.14 18.25
N PRO A 444 -1.75 6.15 18.73
CA PRO A 444 -2.79 5.51 17.93
C PRO A 444 -3.83 6.47 17.38
N SER A 445 -4.16 7.52 18.13
CA SER A 445 -5.14 8.54 17.67
C SER A 445 -4.62 9.32 16.48
N HIS A 446 -3.37 9.77 16.49
CA HIS A 446 -2.75 10.46 15.37
C HIS A 446 -2.58 9.50 14.18
N ALA A 447 -2.12 8.28 14.41
CA ALA A 447 -1.95 7.29 13.34
C ALA A 447 -3.26 6.99 12.60
N LEU A 448 -4.37 6.77 13.32
CA LEU A 448 -5.70 6.56 12.73
C LEU A 448 -6.20 7.80 11.97
N LYS A 449 -6.02 9.01 12.53
CA LYS A 449 -6.36 10.27 11.86
C LYS A 449 -5.57 10.43 10.56
N GLN A 450 -4.27 10.16 10.60
CA GLN A 450 -3.37 10.27 9.45
C GLN A 450 -3.71 9.23 8.37
N ALA A 451 -3.99 7.98 8.74
CA ALA A 451 -4.47 6.95 7.82
C ALA A 451 -5.82 7.33 7.20
N GLY A 452 -6.72 7.98 7.96
CA GLY A 452 -7.99 8.49 7.45
C GLY A 452 -7.83 9.61 6.42
N ASN A 453 -6.81 10.46 6.56
CA ASN A 453 -6.48 11.52 5.60
C ASN A 453 -5.72 10.99 4.38
N ALA A 454 -5.01 9.87 4.50
CA ALA A 454 -4.20 9.34 3.43
C ALA A 454 -5.04 8.87 2.23
N VAL A 455 -4.42 8.82 1.07
CA VAL A 455 -4.96 8.18 -0.14
C VAL A 455 -4.48 6.73 -0.20
N ALA A 456 -5.19 5.87 -0.94
CA ALA A 456 -4.77 4.48 -1.15
C ALA A 456 -3.53 4.42 -2.06
N VAL A 457 -2.41 3.95 -1.52
CA VAL A 457 -1.12 3.90 -2.22
C VAL A 457 -1.16 3.08 -3.51
N PRO A 458 -1.82 1.90 -3.57
CA PRO A 458 -1.88 1.12 -4.82
C PRO A 458 -2.58 1.86 -5.96
N LEU A 459 -3.62 2.66 -5.66
CA LEU A 459 -4.28 3.49 -6.66
C LEU A 459 -3.33 4.53 -7.24
N ILE A 460 -2.56 5.23 -6.37
CA ILE A 460 -1.57 6.22 -6.84
C ILE A 460 -0.46 5.56 -7.66
N ARG A 461 -0.05 4.36 -7.29
CA ARG A 461 0.93 3.58 -8.06
C ARG A 461 0.44 3.33 -9.48
N GLU A 462 -0.81 2.98 -9.65
CA GLU A 462 -1.40 2.78 -10.98
C GLU A 462 -1.55 4.09 -11.77
N LEU A 463 -1.89 5.20 -11.08
CA LEU A 463 -1.85 6.53 -11.71
C LEU A 463 -0.44 6.88 -12.18
N ALA A 464 0.58 6.63 -11.36
CA ALA A 464 1.98 6.86 -11.72
C ALA A 464 2.44 5.99 -12.88
N ASN A 465 2.02 4.72 -12.93
CA ASN A 465 2.31 3.81 -14.06
C ASN A 465 1.87 4.40 -15.38
N GLN A 466 0.66 4.96 -15.46
CA GLN A 466 0.13 5.58 -16.67
C GLN A 466 0.89 6.86 -17.09
N LEU A 467 1.61 7.49 -16.15
CA LEU A 467 2.41 8.69 -16.42
C LEU A 467 3.84 8.38 -16.88
N THR A 468 4.30 7.14 -16.74
CA THR A 468 5.70 6.77 -17.06
C THR A 468 6.04 7.07 -18.52
N GLY A 469 5.18 6.68 -19.46
CA GLY A 469 5.39 6.93 -20.89
C GLY A 469 5.41 8.42 -21.27
N LEU A 470 4.74 9.27 -20.48
CA LEU A 470 4.73 10.72 -20.68
C LEU A 470 5.98 11.41 -20.15
N LEU A 471 6.52 10.90 -19.04
CA LEU A 471 7.66 11.49 -18.36
C LEU A 471 8.99 10.95 -18.89
N ARG A 472 8.96 9.76 -19.48
CA ARG A 472 10.10 9.04 -20.07
C ARG A 472 9.72 8.33 -21.37
N PRO A 473 9.57 9.05 -22.47
CA PRO A 473 9.13 8.47 -23.75
C PRO A 473 10.13 7.47 -24.35
N ASN A 474 11.36 7.38 -23.81
CA ASN A 474 12.45 6.51 -24.31
C ASN A 474 12.90 5.46 -23.27
N ALA A 475 12.12 5.19 -22.21
CA ALA A 475 12.44 4.19 -21.20
C ALA A 475 11.84 2.83 -21.51
#